data_244bb3016817b5971740b6dcd2282baf
#
_entry.id   244bb3016817b5971740b6dcd2282baf
#
_cell.length_a   1.000
_cell.length_b   1.000
_cell.length_c   1.000
_cell.angle_alpha   90.00
_cell.angle_beta   90.00
_cell.angle_gamma   90.00
#
_symmetry.space_group_name_H-M   'P 1'
#
loop_
_entity.id
_entity.type
_entity.pdbx_description
1 polymer ?
#
loop_
_entity_poly.entity_id
_entity_poly.type
_entity_poly.pdbx_seq_one_letter_code
_entity_poly.pdbx_strand_id
1 'polypeptide(L)'
;MFFNEYLAGESDKPIWSPAAMSISDLFQKLSVQKSGDPIRLVCELYKVFKEETRSQETLDDFYFWGELLISDFDDVDKNMVDADKLFSNLQDLKNLMDDYEFLDKEQEEAIQQFFQNFSIEKRTELKEKFISLWDKLGTIYHRYRANLTELGIAYEGMLYRNVIEQLDTDQLKYDKYIFVGFNVLNKVESDFFRKLKDAGKALFYWDYDIFYTQQIKKHEAGEFLKRNLEEFPNELPESFFNT
;
A
#
# COMPACT_ATOMS: atom_id res chain seq x y z
N MET A 1 -6.76 -26.24 2.69
CA MET A 1 -6.97 -27.68 2.84
C MET A 1 -6.87 -28.07 4.31
N PHE A 2 -5.75 -27.97 4.97
CA PHE A 2 -5.56 -28.31 6.41
C PHE A 2 -6.56 -27.68 7.38
N PHE A 3 -6.88 -26.39 7.24
CA PHE A 3 -7.80 -25.68 8.13
C PHE A 3 -9.20 -26.31 8.15
N ASN A 4 -9.73 -26.68 6.99
CA ASN A 4 -11.05 -27.30 6.89
C ASN A 4 -11.04 -28.75 7.43
N GLU A 5 -9.95 -29.48 7.23
CA GLU A 5 -9.78 -30.83 7.78
C GLU A 5 -9.71 -30.78 9.32
N TYR A 6 -8.96 -29.82 9.87
CA TYR A 6 -8.88 -29.59 11.31
C TYR A 6 -10.26 -29.26 11.90
N LEU A 7 -10.97 -28.31 11.33
CA LEU A 7 -12.31 -27.92 11.77
C LEU A 7 -13.31 -29.10 11.71
N ALA A 8 -13.22 -29.93 10.67
CA ALA A 8 -14.07 -31.11 10.53
C ALA A 8 -13.75 -32.17 11.61
N GLY A 9 -12.47 -32.27 12.02
CA GLY A 9 -12.03 -33.18 13.09
C GLY A 9 -12.45 -32.75 14.50
N GLU A 10 -12.56 -31.42 14.73
CA GLU A 10 -12.95 -30.84 16.03
C GLU A 10 -14.46 -30.76 16.24
N SER A 11 -15.26 -31.05 15.23
CA SER A 11 -16.72 -30.90 15.28
C SER A 11 -17.45 -32.24 15.19
N ASP A 12 -18.24 -32.59 16.21
CA ASP A 12 -19.13 -33.75 16.21
C ASP A 12 -20.37 -33.61 15.31
N LYS A 13 -20.56 -32.43 14.72
CA LYS A 13 -21.72 -32.14 13.86
C LYS A 13 -21.26 -31.56 12.52
N PRO A 14 -22.03 -31.77 11.45
CA PRO A 14 -21.78 -31.08 10.19
C PRO A 14 -21.76 -29.56 10.38
N ILE A 15 -20.66 -28.93 9.96
CA ILE A 15 -20.47 -27.47 9.96
C ILE A 15 -20.26 -26.96 8.54
N TRP A 16 -20.73 -25.75 8.28
CA TRP A 16 -20.35 -25.07 7.04
C TRP A 16 -18.90 -24.62 7.11
N SER A 17 -18.11 -24.97 6.10
CA SER A 17 -16.72 -24.50 6.01
C SER A 17 -16.69 -22.96 5.90
N PRO A 18 -15.90 -22.28 6.74
CA PRO A 18 -15.68 -20.86 6.60
C PRO A 18 -14.97 -20.56 5.27
N ALA A 19 -15.22 -19.39 4.70
CA ALA A 19 -14.49 -18.92 3.53
C ALA A 19 -13.12 -18.39 3.98
N ALA A 20 -12.06 -19.13 3.70
CA ALA A 20 -10.68 -18.67 3.91
C ALA A 20 -10.11 -18.06 2.65
N MET A 21 -9.50 -16.88 2.76
CA MET A 21 -8.90 -16.15 1.65
C MET A 21 -7.82 -15.20 2.15
N SER A 22 -6.93 -14.77 1.25
CA SER A 22 -5.96 -13.72 1.56
C SER A 22 -6.66 -12.35 1.70
N ILE A 23 -5.98 -11.40 2.31
CA ILE A 23 -6.47 -10.02 2.38
C ILE A 23 -6.60 -9.41 0.98
N SER A 24 -5.66 -9.70 0.09
CA SER A 24 -5.70 -9.28 -1.31
C SER A 24 -6.93 -9.83 -2.04
N ASP A 25 -7.23 -11.13 -1.90
CA ASP A 25 -8.44 -11.72 -2.47
C ASP A 25 -9.72 -11.09 -1.94
N LEU A 26 -9.72 -10.71 -0.65
CA LEU A 26 -10.86 -10.04 -0.05
C LEU A 26 -11.08 -8.66 -0.66
N PHE A 27 -10.03 -7.84 -0.76
CA PHE A 27 -10.12 -6.53 -1.41
C PHE A 27 -10.54 -6.63 -2.87
N GLN A 28 -10.00 -7.61 -3.62
CA GLN A 28 -10.41 -7.84 -5.01
C GLN A 28 -11.91 -8.22 -5.12
N LYS A 29 -12.45 -8.99 -4.17
CA LYS A 29 -13.88 -9.33 -4.15
C LYS A 29 -14.78 -8.16 -3.76
N LEU A 30 -14.28 -7.23 -2.97
CA LEU A 30 -15.01 -6.04 -2.55
C LEU A 30 -14.93 -4.91 -3.59
N SER A 31 -13.93 -4.96 -4.47
CA SER A 31 -13.72 -3.93 -5.47
C SER A 31 -14.66 -4.07 -6.67
N VAL A 32 -15.10 -2.92 -7.19
CA VAL A 32 -15.80 -2.83 -8.48
C VAL A 32 -14.82 -2.88 -9.66
N GLN A 33 -13.55 -2.56 -9.42
CA GLN A 33 -12.48 -2.60 -10.41
C GLN A 33 -11.75 -3.94 -10.36
N LYS A 34 -11.19 -4.35 -11.49
CA LYS A 34 -10.34 -5.53 -11.58
C LYS A 34 -8.87 -5.14 -11.44
N SER A 35 -8.06 -6.04 -10.88
CA SER A 35 -6.61 -5.88 -10.93
C SER A 35 -6.15 -5.80 -12.39
N GLY A 36 -5.39 -4.76 -12.73
CA GLY A 36 -4.80 -4.57 -14.05
C GLY A 36 -3.62 -5.52 -14.29
N ASP A 37 -3.44 -5.94 -15.54
CA ASP A 37 -2.20 -6.60 -15.95
C ASP A 37 -1.02 -5.63 -15.81
N PRO A 38 0.14 -6.04 -15.24
CA PRO A 38 1.28 -5.14 -15.01
C PRO A 38 1.77 -4.41 -16.25
N ILE A 39 1.89 -5.12 -17.39
CA ILE A 39 2.32 -4.52 -18.66
C ILE A 39 1.30 -3.48 -19.13
N ARG A 40 0.01 -3.80 -19.02
CA ARG A 40 -1.06 -2.89 -19.38
C ARG A 40 -1.05 -1.64 -18.50
N LEU A 41 -0.83 -1.78 -17.20
CA LEU A 41 -0.73 -0.67 -16.26
C LEU A 41 0.40 0.29 -16.67
N VAL A 42 1.59 -0.23 -17.00
CA VAL A 42 2.71 0.59 -17.49
C VAL A 42 2.36 1.27 -18.82
N CYS A 43 1.73 0.57 -19.76
CA CYS A 43 1.32 1.16 -21.04
C CYS A 43 0.31 2.31 -20.87
N GLU A 44 -0.65 2.16 -19.97
CA GLU A 44 -1.63 3.23 -19.69
C GLU A 44 -0.96 4.42 -18.99
N LEU A 45 -0.04 4.19 -18.05
CA LEU A 45 0.75 5.25 -17.43
C LEU A 45 1.62 5.99 -18.47
N TYR A 46 2.24 5.25 -19.39
CA TYR A 46 3.05 5.84 -20.47
C TYR A 46 2.26 6.80 -21.36
N LYS A 47 1.01 6.48 -21.68
CA LYS A 47 0.14 7.38 -22.45
C LYS A 47 -0.06 8.70 -21.72
N VAL A 48 -0.44 8.64 -20.45
CA VAL A 48 -0.62 9.83 -19.60
C VAL A 48 0.68 10.62 -19.47
N PHE A 49 1.79 9.92 -19.21
CA PHE A 49 3.11 10.51 -19.11
C PHE A 49 3.50 11.29 -20.39
N LYS A 50 3.32 10.67 -21.57
CA LYS A 50 3.63 11.35 -22.84
C LYS A 50 2.78 12.59 -23.09
N GLU A 51 1.50 12.52 -22.80
CA GLU A 51 0.59 13.65 -22.96
C GLU A 51 0.98 14.82 -22.06
N GLU A 52 1.31 14.55 -20.78
CA GLU A 52 1.65 15.57 -19.81
C GLU A 52 3.05 16.15 -20.02
N THR A 53 4.02 15.31 -20.32
CA THR A 53 5.43 15.73 -20.40
C THR A 53 5.86 16.14 -21.80
N ARG A 54 5.11 15.71 -22.84
CA ARG A 54 5.50 15.79 -24.25
C ARG A 54 6.86 15.13 -24.52
N SER A 55 7.22 14.15 -23.70
CA SER A 55 8.47 13.39 -23.83
C SER A 55 8.53 12.66 -25.17
N GLN A 56 9.74 12.58 -25.73
CA GLN A 56 10.04 11.79 -26.93
C GLN A 56 10.54 10.38 -26.57
N GLU A 57 10.58 10.04 -25.30
CA GLU A 57 11.00 8.73 -24.84
C GLU A 57 10.12 7.63 -25.43
N THR A 58 10.75 6.49 -25.75
CA THR A 58 10.02 5.30 -26.20
C THR A 58 9.41 4.58 -25.01
N LEU A 59 8.51 3.64 -25.27
CA LEU A 59 7.97 2.79 -24.21
C LEU A 59 9.06 1.95 -23.53
N ASP A 60 10.06 1.50 -24.28
CA ASP A 60 11.18 0.70 -23.74
C ASP A 60 12.03 1.52 -22.75
N ASP A 61 12.30 2.79 -23.07
CA ASP A 61 13.04 3.69 -22.18
C ASP A 61 12.24 4.03 -20.92
N PHE A 62 10.92 4.15 -21.05
CA PHE A 62 10.01 4.49 -19.95
C PHE A 62 9.67 3.30 -19.06
N TYR A 63 9.72 2.06 -19.55
CA TYR A 63 9.12 0.89 -18.90
C TYR A 63 9.56 0.72 -17.45
N PHE A 64 10.85 0.74 -17.20
CA PHE A 64 11.42 0.63 -15.85
C PHE A 64 10.95 1.77 -14.92
N TRP A 65 10.92 2.98 -15.43
CA TRP A 65 10.39 4.13 -14.71
C TRP A 65 8.91 4.03 -14.43
N GLY A 66 8.16 3.52 -15.38
CA GLY A 66 6.73 3.29 -15.23
C GLY A 66 6.42 2.32 -14.10
N GLU A 67 7.20 1.23 -13.98
CA GLU A 67 7.05 0.30 -12.87
C GLU A 67 7.35 0.95 -11.51
N LEU A 68 8.43 1.76 -11.43
CA LEU A 68 8.74 2.51 -10.20
C LEU A 68 7.64 3.50 -9.82
N LEU A 69 7.16 4.29 -10.77
CA LEU A 69 6.07 5.24 -10.52
C LEU A 69 4.79 4.56 -10.08
N ILE A 70 4.45 3.40 -10.65
CA ILE A 70 3.29 2.63 -10.21
C ILE A 70 3.50 2.13 -8.78
N SER A 71 4.72 1.69 -8.43
CA SER A 71 5.04 1.28 -7.06
C SER A 71 4.91 2.44 -6.07
N ASP A 72 5.39 3.64 -6.43
CA ASP A 72 5.27 4.84 -5.60
C ASP A 72 3.79 5.25 -5.43
N PHE A 73 3.01 5.22 -6.51
CA PHE A 73 1.57 5.48 -6.45
C PHE A 73 0.81 4.44 -5.63
N ASP A 74 1.24 3.18 -5.71
CA ASP A 74 0.72 2.08 -4.90
C ASP A 74 0.94 2.33 -3.41
N ASP A 75 2.14 2.79 -3.03
CA ASP A 75 2.47 3.15 -1.66
C ASP A 75 1.69 4.38 -1.17
N VAL A 76 1.52 5.40 -2.00
CA VAL A 76 0.67 6.58 -1.70
C VAL A 76 -0.76 6.14 -1.38
N ASP A 77 -1.31 5.24 -2.18
CA ASP A 77 -2.68 4.76 -2.00
C ASP A 77 -2.81 3.79 -0.82
N LYS A 78 -1.90 2.82 -0.64
CA LYS A 78 -1.89 1.89 0.49
C LYS A 78 -1.72 2.59 1.84
N ASN A 79 -1.04 3.72 1.86
CA ASN A 79 -0.87 4.52 3.06
C ASN A 79 -1.91 5.64 3.20
N MET A 80 -2.91 5.71 2.31
CA MET A 80 -3.98 6.71 2.33
C MET A 80 -3.44 8.14 2.38
N VAL A 81 -2.29 8.39 1.74
CA VAL A 81 -1.65 9.68 1.73
C VAL A 81 -2.48 10.67 0.91
N ASP A 82 -2.54 11.91 1.37
CA ASP A 82 -3.08 13.03 0.61
C ASP A 82 -2.08 13.37 -0.51
N ALA A 83 -2.38 12.90 -1.72
CA ALA A 83 -1.50 13.03 -2.88
C ALA A 83 -1.24 14.49 -3.25
N ASP A 84 -2.24 15.36 -3.11
CA ASP A 84 -2.10 16.79 -3.43
C ASP A 84 -1.10 17.47 -2.51
N LYS A 85 -1.18 17.18 -1.19
CA LYS A 85 -0.21 17.69 -0.22
C LYS A 85 1.18 17.08 -0.42
N LEU A 86 1.25 15.78 -0.73
CA LEU A 86 2.53 15.12 -0.97
C LEU A 86 3.24 15.76 -2.15
N PHE A 87 2.56 15.87 -3.30
CA PHE A 87 3.18 16.40 -4.51
C PHE A 87 3.43 17.91 -4.44
N SER A 88 2.60 18.68 -3.72
CA SER A 88 2.87 20.08 -3.41
C SER A 88 4.11 20.25 -2.53
N ASN A 89 4.25 19.44 -1.48
CA ASN A 89 5.43 19.48 -0.61
C ASN A 89 6.71 19.07 -1.34
N LEU A 90 6.63 18.13 -2.28
CA LEU A 90 7.77 17.77 -3.13
C LEU A 90 8.17 18.93 -4.05
N GLN A 91 7.22 19.69 -4.55
CA GLN A 91 7.48 20.89 -5.35
C GLN A 91 8.12 22.01 -4.51
N ASP A 92 7.66 22.20 -3.28
CA ASP A 92 8.26 23.16 -2.33
C ASP A 92 9.68 22.73 -1.93
N LEU A 93 9.90 21.44 -1.71
CA LEU A 93 11.24 20.90 -1.44
C LEU A 93 12.18 21.13 -2.63
N LYS A 94 11.70 20.98 -3.86
CA LYS A 94 12.45 21.31 -5.07
C LYS A 94 12.88 22.77 -5.11
N ASN A 95 11.96 23.69 -4.82
CA ASN A 95 12.24 25.13 -4.80
C ASN A 95 13.30 25.46 -3.73
N LEU A 96 13.30 24.73 -2.61
CA LEU A 96 14.37 24.81 -1.57
C LEU A 96 15.68 24.18 -2.03
N MET A 97 15.64 23.13 -2.85
CA MET A 97 16.82 22.46 -3.40
C MET A 97 17.55 23.27 -4.48
N ASP A 98 16.85 24.15 -5.17
CA ASP A 98 17.47 25.07 -6.12
C ASP A 98 18.33 26.14 -5.41
N ASP A 99 18.12 26.36 -4.09
CA ASP A 99 18.95 27.18 -3.19
C ASP A 99 19.90 26.29 -2.33
N TYR A 100 20.80 25.58 -2.91
CA TYR A 100 21.72 24.51 -2.50
C TYR A 100 22.38 24.54 -1.09
N GLU A 101 22.01 25.41 -0.16
CA GLU A 101 22.71 25.61 1.11
C GLU A 101 22.15 24.86 2.33
N PHE A 102 21.04 24.08 2.21
CA PHE A 102 20.32 23.58 3.40
C PHE A 102 20.15 22.05 3.51
N LEU A 103 20.74 21.26 2.61
CA LEU A 103 20.69 19.79 2.75
C LEU A 103 21.73 19.32 3.77
N ASP A 104 21.31 18.50 4.75
CA ASP A 104 22.29 17.77 5.53
C ASP A 104 22.93 16.63 4.70
N LYS A 105 24.09 16.14 5.18
CA LYS A 105 24.85 15.13 4.43
C LYS A 105 24.09 13.82 4.19
N GLU A 106 23.17 13.43 5.09
CA GLU A 106 22.39 12.21 4.96
C GLU A 106 21.33 12.34 3.86
N GLN A 107 20.72 13.52 3.74
CA GLN A 107 19.76 13.84 2.68
C GLN A 107 20.45 13.93 1.32
N GLU A 108 21.65 14.52 1.28
CA GLU A 108 22.48 14.58 0.06
C GLU A 108 22.94 13.18 -0.38
N GLU A 109 23.34 12.31 0.56
CA GLU A 109 23.71 10.92 0.29
C GLU A 109 22.53 10.07 -0.18
N ALA A 110 21.34 10.23 0.39
CA ALA A 110 20.13 9.52 -0.04
C ALA A 110 19.72 9.92 -1.47
N ILE A 111 19.80 11.22 -1.79
CA ILE A 111 19.56 11.74 -3.14
C ILE A 111 20.65 11.25 -4.11
N GLN A 112 21.91 11.26 -3.69
CA GLN A 112 23.01 10.74 -4.50
C GLN A 112 22.90 9.23 -4.74
N GLN A 113 22.44 8.46 -3.76
CA GLN A 113 22.21 7.03 -3.89
C GLN A 113 21.06 6.71 -4.88
N PHE A 114 20.02 7.50 -4.85
CA PHE A 114 18.93 7.43 -5.84
C PHE A 114 19.44 7.73 -7.26
N PHE A 115 20.38 8.69 -7.41
CA PHE A 115 20.97 9.06 -8.69
C PHE A 115 22.19 8.24 -9.10
N GLN A 116 22.78 7.40 -8.23
CA GLN A 116 23.95 6.57 -8.55
C GLN A 116 23.71 5.54 -9.66
N ASN A 117 22.45 5.17 -9.88
CA ASN A 117 22.07 4.28 -10.97
C ASN A 117 22.07 4.97 -12.36
N PHE A 118 22.36 6.28 -12.42
CA PHE A 118 22.45 7.07 -13.65
C PHE A 118 23.89 7.50 -13.92
N SER A 119 24.37 7.24 -15.14
CA SER A 119 25.73 7.60 -15.55
C SER A 119 26.01 9.10 -15.43
N ILE A 120 27.17 9.41 -14.91
CA ILE A 120 27.62 10.75 -14.48
C ILE A 120 27.63 11.81 -15.62
N GLU A 121 27.73 11.41 -16.88
CA GLU A 121 27.83 12.32 -18.03
C GLU A 121 26.51 12.94 -18.50
N LYS A 122 25.37 12.39 -18.09
CA LYS A 122 24.02 12.92 -18.39
C LYS A 122 23.34 13.62 -17.20
N ARG A 123 24.09 13.94 -16.16
CA ARG A 123 23.57 14.38 -14.85
C ARG A 123 22.71 15.63 -14.93
N THR A 124 23.07 16.61 -15.74
CA THR A 124 22.38 17.90 -15.80
C THR A 124 21.05 17.81 -16.56
N GLU A 125 21.06 17.19 -17.74
CA GLU A 125 19.83 17.01 -18.53
C GLU A 125 18.80 16.07 -17.86
N LEU A 126 19.30 14.99 -17.21
CA LEU A 126 18.44 14.07 -16.47
C LEU A 126 17.87 14.71 -15.21
N LYS A 127 18.66 15.54 -14.52
CA LYS A 127 18.20 16.31 -13.36
C LYS A 127 17.08 17.27 -13.76
N GLU A 128 17.25 18.05 -14.84
CA GLU A 128 16.22 18.96 -15.33
C GLU A 128 14.96 18.24 -15.80
N LYS A 129 15.09 17.11 -16.49
CA LYS A 129 13.96 16.27 -16.88
C LYS A 129 13.23 15.69 -15.66
N PHE A 130 13.96 15.19 -14.68
CA PHE A 130 13.40 14.66 -13.44
C PHE A 130 12.68 15.75 -12.63
N ILE A 131 13.29 16.90 -12.49
CA ILE A 131 12.71 18.07 -11.83
C ILE A 131 11.42 18.53 -12.55
N SER A 132 11.44 18.59 -13.88
CA SER A 132 10.25 18.93 -14.66
C SER A 132 9.13 17.88 -14.56
N LEU A 133 9.50 16.62 -14.30
CA LEU A 133 8.56 15.55 -14.04
C LEU A 133 7.86 15.72 -12.69
N TRP A 134 8.61 16.11 -11.65
CA TRP A 134 8.04 16.33 -10.31
C TRP A 134 6.90 17.33 -10.28
N ASP A 135 7.02 18.42 -11.06
CA ASP A 135 5.95 19.41 -11.19
C ASP A 135 4.65 18.82 -11.76
N LYS A 136 4.76 17.67 -12.43
CA LYS A 136 3.64 17.02 -13.11
C LYS A 136 3.16 15.74 -12.44
N LEU A 137 3.90 15.24 -11.42
CA LEU A 137 3.57 13.98 -10.78
C LEU A 137 2.15 13.92 -10.23
N GLY A 138 1.69 15.01 -9.58
CA GLY A 138 0.33 15.10 -9.09
C GLY A 138 -0.70 15.00 -10.22
N THR A 139 -0.49 15.73 -11.32
CA THR A 139 -1.36 15.67 -12.49
C THR A 139 -1.35 14.29 -13.15
N ILE A 140 -0.15 13.69 -13.27
CA ILE A 140 0.02 12.33 -13.83
C ILE A 140 -0.72 11.31 -12.96
N TYR A 141 -0.55 11.36 -11.63
CA TYR A 141 -1.22 10.48 -10.69
C TYR A 141 -2.74 10.55 -10.83
N HIS A 142 -3.32 11.75 -10.80
CA HIS A 142 -4.78 11.91 -10.90
C HIS A 142 -5.33 11.48 -12.26
N ARG A 143 -4.67 11.88 -13.35
CA ARG A 143 -5.08 11.48 -14.70
C ARG A 143 -4.95 9.99 -14.93
N TYR A 144 -3.88 9.37 -14.43
CA TYR A 144 -3.69 7.94 -14.51
C TYR A 144 -4.78 7.18 -13.77
N ARG A 145 -5.10 7.55 -12.54
CA ARG A 145 -6.20 6.96 -11.77
C ARG A 145 -7.55 7.14 -12.48
N ALA A 146 -7.82 8.31 -13.04
CA ALA A 146 -9.05 8.55 -13.80
C ALA A 146 -9.14 7.62 -15.03
N ASN A 147 -8.06 7.52 -15.81
CA ASN A 147 -7.99 6.64 -16.97
C ASN A 147 -8.20 5.16 -16.59
N LEU A 148 -7.54 4.69 -15.52
CA LEU A 148 -7.72 3.33 -15.04
C LEU A 148 -9.16 3.08 -14.55
N THR A 149 -9.78 4.07 -13.94
CA THR A 149 -11.18 3.99 -13.49
C THR A 149 -12.14 3.83 -14.68
N GLU A 150 -11.95 4.59 -15.74
CA GLU A 150 -12.74 4.47 -16.99
C GLU A 150 -12.57 3.09 -17.63
N LEU A 151 -11.36 2.52 -17.55
CA LEU A 151 -11.06 1.19 -18.06
C LEU A 151 -11.56 0.04 -17.14
N GLY A 152 -12.05 0.36 -15.94
CA GLY A 152 -12.51 -0.62 -14.95
C GLY A 152 -11.40 -1.46 -14.35
N ILE A 153 -10.15 -0.97 -14.38
CA ILE A 153 -8.97 -1.64 -13.83
C ILE A 153 -8.26 -0.74 -12.80
N ALA A 154 -7.42 -1.34 -11.96
CA ALA A 154 -6.61 -0.63 -10.98
C ALA A 154 -5.31 -1.37 -10.68
N TYR A 155 -4.27 -0.66 -10.24
CA TYR A 155 -3.16 -1.26 -9.49
C TYR A 155 -3.62 -1.53 -8.03
N GLU A 156 -2.87 -2.33 -7.31
CA GLU A 156 -3.34 -2.88 -6.02
C GLU A 156 -3.69 -1.80 -4.99
N GLY A 157 -2.81 -0.83 -4.75
CA GLY A 157 -3.06 0.25 -3.80
C GLY A 157 -4.28 1.11 -4.16
N MET A 158 -4.44 1.46 -5.44
CA MET A 158 -5.62 2.17 -5.93
C MET A 158 -6.91 1.37 -5.66
N LEU A 159 -6.86 0.06 -5.93
CA LEU A 159 -7.99 -0.84 -5.69
C LEU A 159 -8.35 -0.86 -4.20
N TYR A 160 -7.37 -1.01 -3.32
CA TYR A 160 -7.56 -1.05 -1.88
C TYR A 160 -8.12 0.27 -1.35
N ARG A 161 -7.54 1.39 -1.74
CA ARG A 161 -8.01 2.72 -1.36
C ARG A 161 -9.46 2.95 -1.77
N ASN A 162 -9.81 2.64 -3.02
CA ASN A 162 -11.16 2.80 -3.53
C ASN A 162 -12.17 1.92 -2.76
N VAL A 163 -11.79 0.70 -2.39
CA VAL A 163 -12.63 -0.16 -1.53
C VAL A 163 -12.86 0.52 -0.18
N ILE A 164 -11.83 1.05 0.48
CA ILE A 164 -11.99 1.70 1.78
C ILE A 164 -12.82 2.97 1.73
N GLU A 165 -12.64 3.78 0.69
CA GLU A 165 -13.40 5.03 0.50
C GLU A 165 -14.88 4.77 0.25
N GLN A 166 -15.23 3.64 -0.36
CA GLN A 166 -16.61 3.27 -0.72
C GLN A 166 -17.22 2.20 0.20
N LEU A 167 -16.48 1.69 1.19
CA LEU A 167 -16.91 0.59 2.02
C LEU A 167 -18.15 0.93 2.84
N ASP A 168 -19.24 0.23 2.53
CA ASP A 168 -20.42 0.14 3.35
C ASP A 168 -20.43 -1.21 4.10
N THR A 169 -20.21 -1.16 5.40
CA THR A 169 -20.13 -2.38 6.23
C THR A 169 -21.44 -3.14 6.30
N ASP A 170 -22.58 -2.50 6.06
CA ASP A 170 -23.90 -3.15 6.11
C ASP A 170 -24.15 -4.01 4.86
N GLN A 171 -23.48 -3.71 3.76
CA GLN A 171 -23.56 -4.47 2.52
C GLN A 171 -22.59 -5.65 2.44
N LEU A 172 -21.76 -5.85 3.47
CA LEU A 172 -20.81 -6.94 3.51
C LEU A 172 -21.50 -8.30 3.61
N LYS A 173 -20.97 -9.27 2.84
CA LYS A 173 -21.55 -10.61 2.68
C LYS A 173 -21.63 -11.41 3.98
N TYR A 174 -20.63 -11.26 4.86
CA TYR A 174 -20.50 -12.07 6.06
C TYR A 174 -20.79 -11.26 7.32
N ASP A 175 -21.38 -11.91 8.32
CA ASP A 175 -21.64 -11.29 9.62
C ASP A 175 -20.36 -11.09 10.43
N LYS A 176 -19.38 -11.96 10.24
CA LYS A 176 -18.09 -11.89 10.93
C LYS A 176 -16.92 -12.14 9.97
N TYR A 177 -15.87 -11.38 10.18
CA TYR A 177 -14.57 -11.48 9.53
C TYR A 177 -13.54 -11.80 10.58
N ILE A 178 -12.81 -12.89 10.41
CA ILE A 178 -11.78 -13.36 11.34
C ILE A 178 -10.43 -13.11 10.69
N PHE A 179 -9.61 -12.29 11.33
CA PHE A 179 -8.28 -11.93 10.87
C PHE A 179 -7.21 -12.69 11.64
N VAL A 180 -6.37 -13.43 10.93
CA VAL A 180 -5.36 -14.33 11.51
C VAL A 180 -4.04 -14.17 10.76
N GLY A 181 -2.92 -14.14 11.49
CA GLY A 181 -1.58 -14.22 10.91
C GLY A 181 -1.04 -12.90 10.34
N PHE A 182 -1.60 -11.76 10.77
CA PHE A 182 -1.08 -10.43 10.41
C PHE A 182 0.00 -9.98 11.38
N ASN A 183 0.94 -9.19 10.89
CA ASN A 183 1.99 -8.57 11.71
C ASN A 183 2.09 -7.07 11.41
N VAL A 184 2.55 -6.68 10.23
CA VAL A 184 2.61 -5.28 9.80
C VAL A 184 1.37 -4.99 8.96
N LEU A 185 0.65 -3.94 9.33
CA LEU A 185 -0.51 -3.45 8.58
C LEU A 185 -0.15 -2.14 7.90
N ASN A 186 -0.48 -1.99 6.64
CA ASN A 186 -0.50 -0.69 6.01
C ASN A 186 -1.74 0.11 6.46
N LYS A 187 -1.82 1.37 6.05
CA LYS A 187 -2.90 2.26 6.50
C LYS A 187 -4.27 1.81 6.03
N VAL A 188 -4.37 1.34 4.79
CA VAL A 188 -5.61 0.82 4.20
C VAL A 188 -6.11 -0.40 4.97
N GLU A 189 -5.23 -1.35 5.29
CA GLU A 189 -5.59 -2.54 6.07
C GLU A 189 -6.02 -2.17 7.50
N SER A 190 -5.30 -1.26 8.15
CA SER A 190 -5.69 -0.76 9.48
C SER A 190 -7.06 -0.09 9.45
N ASP A 191 -7.34 0.75 8.45
CA ASP A 191 -8.64 1.43 8.31
C ASP A 191 -9.76 0.43 8.02
N PHE A 192 -9.47 -0.61 7.22
CA PHE A 192 -10.43 -1.70 6.98
C PHE A 192 -10.77 -2.45 8.27
N PHE A 193 -9.75 -2.85 9.03
CA PHE A 193 -9.92 -3.53 10.31
C PHE A 193 -10.72 -2.67 11.30
N ARG A 194 -10.41 -1.37 11.36
CA ARG A 194 -11.13 -0.43 12.22
C ARG A 194 -12.59 -0.31 11.85
N LYS A 195 -12.91 -0.13 10.56
CA LYS A 195 -14.31 -0.06 10.10
C LYS A 195 -15.10 -1.33 10.44
N LEU A 196 -14.49 -2.51 10.27
CA LEU A 196 -15.16 -3.78 10.62
C LEU A 196 -15.27 -3.99 12.13
N LYS A 197 -14.27 -3.58 12.91
CA LYS A 197 -14.33 -3.59 14.38
C LYS A 197 -15.45 -2.70 14.88
N ASP A 198 -15.53 -1.47 14.41
CA ASP A 198 -16.55 -0.49 14.82
C ASP A 198 -17.97 -0.96 14.45
N ALA A 199 -18.11 -1.67 13.33
CA ALA A 199 -19.36 -2.34 12.94
C ALA A 199 -19.63 -3.63 13.72
N GLY A 200 -18.78 -4.04 14.64
CA GLY A 200 -18.89 -5.30 15.39
C GLY A 200 -18.75 -6.55 14.51
N LYS A 201 -18.10 -6.44 13.36
CA LYS A 201 -17.95 -7.52 12.37
C LYS A 201 -16.56 -8.16 12.34
N ALA A 202 -15.59 -7.69 13.14
CA ALA A 202 -14.23 -8.20 13.15
C ALA A 202 -13.91 -8.99 14.41
N LEU A 203 -13.10 -10.03 14.25
CA LEU A 203 -12.42 -10.78 15.31
C LEU A 203 -10.95 -10.90 14.92
N PHE A 204 -10.04 -10.70 15.88
CA PHE A 204 -8.60 -10.66 15.62
C PHE A 204 -7.88 -11.75 16.40
N TYR A 205 -7.03 -12.50 15.71
CA TYR A 205 -6.19 -13.55 16.28
C TYR A 205 -4.74 -13.23 15.93
N TRP A 206 -4.02 -12.68 16.92
CA TRP A 206 -2.60 -12.36 16.80
C TRP A 206 -1.77 -13.46 17.42
N ASP A 207 -0.79 -13.94 16.67
CA ASP A 207 0.23 -14.85 17.18
C ASP A 207 1.50 -14.05 17.46
N TYR A 208 2.00 -14.11 18.71
CA TYR A 208 3.16 -13.33 19.11
C TYR A 208 3.93 -13.98 20.25
N ASP A 209 5.23 -13.71 20.29
CA ASP A 209 6.10 -14.08 21.39
C ASP A 209 6.14 -12.93 22.42
N ILE A 210 5.80 -13.26 23.66
CA ILE A 210 5.81 -12.34 24.81
C ILE A 210 7.19 -11.69 25.01
N PHE A 211 8.26 -12.40 24.67
CA PHE A 211 9.61 -11.86 24.75
C PHE A 211 9.76 -10.55 23.98
N TYR A 212 9.26 -10.48 22.76
CA TYR A 212 9.33 -9.26 21.92
C TYR A 212 8.30 -8.20 22.28
N THR A 213 7.20 -8.57 22.90
CA THR A 213 6.13 -7.65 23.23
C THR A 213 6.22 -7.06 24.62
N GLN A 214 6.71 -7.83 25.60
CA GLN A 214 6.71 -7.42 27.02
C GLN A 214 8.11 -7.34 27.65
N GLN A 215 9.03 -8.23 27.32
CA GLN A 215 10.33 -8.33 28.00
C GLN A 215 11.39 -7.37 27.46
N ILE A 216 11.39 -7.12 26.15
CA ILE A 216 12.30 -6.16 25.53
C ILE A 216 11.54 -4.84 25.26
N LYS A 217 11.90 -3.79 26.00
CA LYS A 217 11.21 -2.50 25.94
C LYS A 217 11.25 -1.80 24.59
N LYS A 218 12.23 -2.10 23.71
CA LYS A 218 12.38 -1.50 22.39
C LYS A 218 13.03 -2.51 21.43
N HIS A 219 12.26 -3.47 20.97
CA HIS A 219 12.68 -4.30 19.85
C HIS A 219 11.76 -4.05 18.66
N GLU A 220 12.35 -3.72 17.54
CA GLU A 220 11.63 -3.34 16.31
C GLU A 220 10.60 -4.39 15.88
N ALA A 221 10.95 -5.68 16.02
CA ALA A 221 10.06 -6.80 15.71
C ALA A 221 8.74 -6.82 16.51
N GLY A 222 8.74 -6.25 17.73
CA GLY A 222 7.54 -6.19 18.57
C GLY A 222 6.74 -4.89 18.47
N GLU A 223 7.29 -3.85 17.84
CA GLU A 223 6.69 -2.51 17.86
C GLU A 223 5.37 -2.46 17.09
N PHE A 224 5.34 -2.99 15.88
CA PHE A 224 4.12 -3.04 15.07
C PHE A 224 3.04 -3.86 15.75
N LEU A 225 3.41 -5.00 16.31
CA LEU A 225 2.48 -5.89 16.96
C LEU A 225 1.88 -5.30 18.25
N LYS A 226 2.68 -4.59 19.05
CA LYS A 226 2.16 -3.85 20.22
C LYS A 226 1.08 -2.85 19.82
N ARG A 227 1.33 -2.07 18.79
CA ARG A 227 0.36 -1.11 18.25
C ARG A 227 -0.91 -1.81 17.76
N ASN A 228 -0.76 -2.93 17.06
CA ASN A 228 -1.90 -3.70 16.60
C ASN A 228 -2.72 -4.28 17.75
N LEU A 229 -2.08 -4.81 18.79
CA LEU A 229 -2.76 -5.35 19.99
C LEU A 229 -3.51 -4.27 20.77
N GLU A 230 -2.97 -3.05 20.84
CA GLU A 230 -3.65 -1.91 21.48
C GLU A 230 -4.91 -1.51 20.71
N GLU A 231 -4.85 -1.48 19.38
CA GLU A 231 -5.96 -1.05 18.53
C GLU A 231 -6.96 -2.16 18.24
N PHE A 232 -6.48 -3.37 18.02
CA PHE A 232 -7.25 -4.56 17.64
C PHE A 232 -7.02 -5.68 18.66
N PRO A 233 -7.80 -5.73 19.76
CA PRO A 233 -7.61 -6.70 20.82
C PRO A 233 -7.63 -8.14 20.33
N ASN A 234 -6.70 -8.96 20.85
CA ASN A 234 -6.63 -10.39 20.55
C ASN A 234 -7.80 -11.14 21.19
N GLU A 235 -8.44 -12.03 20.45
CA GLU A 235 -9.46 -12.94 20.98
C GLU A 235 -8.83 -14.08 21.82
N LEU A 236 -7.55 -14.39 21.60
CA LEU A 236 -6.82 -15.36 22.43
C LEU A 236 -6.46 -14.75 23.77
N PRO A 237 -6.70 -15.46 24.89
CA PRO A 237 -6.30 -14.97 26.21
C PRO A 237 -4.78 -14.93 26.35
N GLU A 238 -4.25 -13.99 27.14
CA GLU A 238 -2.81 -13.88 27.40
C GLU A 238 -2.18 -15.17 27.92
N SER A 239 -2.95 -15.97 28.67
CA SER A 239 -2.51 -17.25 29.18
C SER A 239 -2.12 -18.26 28.08
N PHE A 240 -2.60 -18.07 26.86
CA PHE A 240 -2.23 -18.92 25.70
C PHE A 240 -0.75 -18.75 25.31
N PHE A 241 -0.18 -17.60 25.58
CA PHE A 241 1.20 -17.23 25.22
C PHE A 241 2.19 -17.41 26.38
N ASN A 242 1.71 -17.77 27.57
CA ASN A 242 2.54 -17.99 28.77
C ASN A 242 3.01 -19.46 28.86
N THR A 243 3.79 -19.93 27.88
CA THR A 243 4.42 -21.27 27.93
C THR A 243 5.89 -21.18 28.24
#